data_44f655911fcb0cfd7f1541afdf2fc375
#
_entry.id   44f655911fcb0cfd7f1541afdf2fc375
#
_cell.length_a   1.000
_cell.length_b   1.000
_cell.length_c   1.000
_cell.angle_alpha   90.00
_cell.angle_beta   90.00
_cell.angle_gamma   90.00
#
_symmetry.space_group_name_H-M   'P 1'
#
loop_
_entity.id
_entity.type
_entity.pdbx_description
1 polymer ?
#
loop_
_entity_poly.entity_id
_entity_poly.type
_entity_poly.pdbx_seq_one_letter_code
_entity_poly.pdbx_strand_id
1 'polypeptide(L)'
;MSNTRMKFLCDLDRCIDCHGCTVACDSGHELPLDVRRRRVYTFNEGVVGKEYSVSIACMHCTDAPCAQVCPVNCFYIRDDGIVLHDKDTCIACGYCLYACPYGAPQFPRNETKFLPKGVMDKCTMCAGGPEETHSDDEFHKYGQNRIAEGKVPLCAAMCSTKALLVGDKKVVDKIYNDRVKLRGYNTGSLGTLDEYPGNSWK
;
A
#
# COMPACT_ATOMS: atom_id res chain seq x y z
N MET A 1 -12.30 -13.21 -16.99
CA MET A 1 -11.55 -12.17 -16.30
C MET A 1 -10.68 -12.86 -15.25
N SER A 2 -9.36 -12.71 -15.29
CA SER A 2 -8.48 -13.41 -14.35
C SER A 2 -8.74 -12.80 -12.96
N ASN A 3 -9.25 -13.60 -12.05
CA ASN A 3 -9.56 -13.20 -10.67
C ASN A 3 -8.24 -13.08 -9.87
N THR A 4 -7.38 -12.15 -10.27
CA THR A 4 -6.07 -11.94 -9.69
C THR A 4 -6.15 -10.79 -8.69
N ARG A 5 -5.84 -11.08 -7.43
CA ARG A 5 -5.82 -10.07 -6.38
C ARG A 5 -4.47 -9.36 -6.35
N MET A 6 -4.49 -8.04 -6.41
CA MET A 6 -3.30 -7.21 -6.22
C MET A 6 -2.88 -7.22 -4.74
N LYS A 7 -1.57 -7.31 -4.50
CA LYS A 7 -1.01 -7.42 -3.15
C LYS A 7 0.29 -6.64 -3.01
N PHE A 8 0.48 -6.04 -1.83
CA PHE A 8 1.78 -5.62 -1.31
C PHE A 8 2.38 -6.70 -0.40
N LEU A 9 3.69 -6.87 -0.48
CA LEU A 9 4.46 -7.64 0.47
C LEU A 9 5.77 -6.88 0.76
N CYS A 10 6.15 -6.75 2.02
CA CYS A 10 7.45 -6.25 2.43
C CYS A 10 8.29 -7.42 2.95
N ASP A 11 9.36 -7.74 2.22
CA ASP A 11 10.36 -8.72 2.62
C ASP A 11 11.30 -8.07 3.66
N LEU A 12 11.11 -8.40 4.93
CA LEU A 12 11.79 -7.76 6.04
C LEU A 12 13.31 -7.95 6.01
N ASP A 13 13.79 -9.12 5.56
CA ASP A 13 15.22 -9.43 5.47
C ASP A 13 15.94 -8.61 4.38
N ARG A 14 15.18 -7.95 3.51
CA ARG A 14 15.71 -7.10 2.45
C ARG A 14 15.47 -5.62 2.68
N CYS A 15 14.64 -5.25 3.66
CA CYS A 15 14.41 -3.85 3.99
C CYS A 15 15.58 -3.29 4.80
N ILE A 16 16.23 -2.27 4.27
CA ILE A 16 17.43 -1.62 4.87
C ILE A 16 17.12 -0.22 5.41
N ASP A 17 15.86 0.10 5.65
CA ASP A 17 15.41 1.39 6.18
C ASP A 17 15.87 2.62 5.38
N CYS A 18 16.04 2.50 4.07
CA CYS A 18 16.57 3.57 3.24
C CYS A 18 15.55 4.68 2.89
N HIS A 19 14.29 4.54 3.26
CA HIS A 19 13.17 5.45 2.99
C HIS A 19 12.92 5.80 1.50
N GLY A 20 13.63 5.19 0.54
CA GLY A 20 13.43 5.42 -0.89
C GLY A 20 11.98 5.23 -1.35
N CYS A 21 11.26 4.26 -0.76
CA CYS A 21 9.85 4.02 -1.03
C CYS A 21 8.94 5.16 -0.54
N THR A 22 9.26 5.79 0.59
CA THR A 22 8.54 6.95 1.14
C THR A 22 8.76 8.16 0.24
N VAL A 23 10.00 8.49 -0.07
CA VAL A 23 10.35 9.62 -0.94
C VAL A 23 9.70 9.48 -2.32
N ALA A 24 9.75 8.28 -2.93
CA ALA A 24 9.12 8.05 -4.21
C ALA A 24 7.59 8.24 -4.19
N CYS A 25 6.94 7.86 -3.08
CA CYS A 25 5.51 8.07 -2.90
C CYS A 25 5.18 9.56 -2.71
N ASP A 26 5.94 10.23 -1.86
CA ASP A 26 5.72 11.64 -1.51
C ASP A 26 5.94 12.55 -2.74
N SER A 27 7.07 12.37 -3.45
CA SER A 27 7.38 13.14 -4.66
C SER A 27 6.45 12.84 -5.83
N GLY A 28 6.14 11.56 -6.06
CA GLY A 28 5.33 11.17 -7.22
C GLY A 28 3.86 11.49 -7.09
N HIS A 29 3.38 11.76 -5.87
CA HIS A 29 2.00 12.18 -5.59
C HIS A 29 1.93 13.62 -5.04
N GLU A 30 3.02 14.36 -5.02
CA GLU A 30 3.10 15.72 -4.50
C GLU A 30 2.43 15.86 -3.11
N LEU A 31 2.74 14.89 -2.21
CA LEU A 31 2.11 14.85 -0.89
C LEU A 31 2.57 16.04 -0.03
N PRO A 32 1.66 16.69 0.73
CA PRO A 32 2.05 17.68 1.70
C PRO A 32 2.82 17.04 2.86
N LEU A 33 3.60 17.83 3.60
CA LEU A 33 4.48 17.35 4.68
C LEU A 33 3.72 16.61 5.80
N ASP A 34 2.45 16.88 5.95
CA ASP A 34 1.57 16.29 6.98
C ASP A 34 0.84 15.00 6.53
N VAL A 35 1.07 14.54 5.29
CA VAL A 35 0.51 13.31 4.75
C VAL A 35 1.61 12.33 4.37
N ARG A 36 1.51 11.11 4.85
CA ARG A 36 2.44 10.02 4.56
C ARG A 36 1.67 8.77 4.16
N ARG A 37 1.49 8.54 2.86
CA ARG A 37 0.83 7.32 2.37
C ARG A 37 1.66 6.07 2.64
N ARG A 38 3.00 6.18 2.63
CA ARG A 38 3.93 5.10 2.94
C ARG A 38 4.90 5.53 4.02
N ARG A 39 5.12 4.63 4.98
CA ARG A 39 5.97 4.85 6.15
C ARG A 39 6.88 3.65 6.35
N VAL A 40 8.08 3.87 6.84
CA VAL A 40 8.98 2.81 7.29
C VAL A 40 9.08 2.89 8.81
N TYR A 41 8.97 1.75 9.46
CA TYR A 41 9.13 1.61 10.89
C TYR A 41 10.22 0.59 11.18
N THR A 42 11.14 0.96 12.07
CA THR A 42 12.18 0.07 12.57
C THR A 42 11.79 -0.43 13.95
N PHE A 43 11.88 -1.74 14.14
CA PHE A 43 11.59 -2.42 15.39
C PHE A 43 12.87 -2.92 16.01
N ASN A 44 12.93 -2.93 17.36
CA ASN A 44 14.10 -3.32 18.13
C ASN A 44 15.37 -2.56 17.74
N GLU A 45 15.24 -1.27 17.47
CA GLU A 45 16.34 -0.38 17.07
C GLU A 45 17.50 -0.48 18.07
N GLY A 46 18.72 -0.69 17.56
CA GLY A 46 19.93 -0.82 18.35
C GLY A 46 20.11 -2.19 19.03
N VAL A 47 19.18 -3.14 18.88
CA VAL A 47 19.31 -4.49 19.44
C VAL A 47 19.95 -5.40 18.39
N VAL A 48 21.23 -5.71 18.56
CA VAL A 48 22.01 -6.53 17.63
C VAL A 48 21.30 -7.85 17.30
N GLY A 49 21.12 -8.13 16.03
CA GLY A 49 20.51 -9.35 15.51
C GLY A 49 18.98 -9.45 15.67
N LYS A 50 18.33 -8.41 16.19
CA LYS A 50 16.86 -8.36 16.35
C LYS A 50 16.21 -7.17 15.65
N GLU A 51 17.01 -6.24 15.17
CA GLU A 51 16.52 -5.08 14.45
C GLU A 51 15.99 -5.48 13.07
N TYR A 52 14.82 -4.98 12.71
CA TYR A 52 14.24 -5.13 11.38
C TYR A 52 13.35 -3.94 11.03
N SER A 53 13.26 -3.63 9.76
CA SER A 53 12.45 -2.54 9.25
C SER A 53 11.34 -3.03 8.34
N VAL A 54 10.17 -2.38 8.45
CA VAL A 54 9.01 -2.70 7.62
C VAL A 54 8.44 -1.47 6.96
N SER A 55 8.20 -1.55 5.67
CA SER A 55 7.52 -0.50 4.92
C SER A 55 6.02 -0.76 4.87
N ILE A 56 5.23 0.14 5.47
CA ILE A 56 3.78 0.02 5.63
C ILE A 56 3.06 1.11 4.85
N ALA A 57 1.91 0.77 4.27
CA ALA A 57 0.93 1.69 3.67
C ALA A 57 -0.48 1.12 3.87
N CYS A 58 -1.48 1.62 3.13
CA CYS A 58 -2.79 0.97 3.07
C CYS A 58 -2.64 -0.49 2.65
N MET A 59 -3.25 -1.40 3.40
CA MET A 59 -3.19 -2.85 3.15
C MET A 59 -4.17 -3.32 2.09
N HIS A 60 -5.04 -2.45 1.57
CA HIS A 60 -6.11 -2.80 0.63
C HIS A 60 -6.86 -4.06 1.09
N CYS A 61 -7.43 -3.98 2.30
CA CYS A 61 -8.07 -5.09 3.00
C CYS A 61 -9.19 -5.74 2.18
N THR A 62 -9.37 -7.05 2.32
CA THR A 62 -10.49 -7.78 1.71
C THR A 62 -11.82 -7.33 2.31
N ASP A 63 -11.84 -7.20 3.63
CA ASP A 63 -12.93 -6.66 4.42
C ASP A 63 -12.47 -5.32 4.97
N ALA A 64 -12.71 -4.26 4.19
CA ALA A 64 -12.16 -2.93 4.44
C ALA A 64 -12.98 -2.16 5.49
N PRO A 65 -12.56 -2.06 6.77
CA PRO A 65 -13.34 -1.39 7.79
C PRO A 65 -13.54 0.10 7.50
N CYS A 66 -12.60 0.74 6.80
CA CYS A 66 -12.73 2.13 6.36
C CYS A 66 -13.90 2.33 5.37
N ALA A 67 -14.17 1.34 4.52
CA ALA A 67 -15.31 1.39 3.60
C ALA A 67 -16.63 1.17 4.33
N GLN A 68 -16.65 0.24 5.30
CA GLN A 68 -17.86 -0.11 6.06
C GLN A 68 -18.40 1.05 6.91
N VAL A 69 -17.52 1.88 7.47
CA VAL A 69 -17.92 3.00 8.34
C VAL A 69 -18.17 4.31 7.59
N CYS A 70 -18.00 4.33 6.27
CA CYS A 70 -18.16 5.54 5.49
C CYS A 70 -19.64 5.90 5.27
N PRO A 71 -20.15 7.02 5.84
CA PRO A 71 -21.58 7.36 5.75
C PRO A 71 -22.02 7.78 4.34
N VAL A 72 -21.06 8.17 3.49
CA VAL A 72 -21.33 8.61 2.12
C VAL A 72 -20.85 7.62 1.06
N ASN A 73 -20.38 6.43 1.48
CA ASN A 73 -19.90 5.38 0.59
C ASN A 73 -18.86 5.84 -0.43
N CYS A 74 -17.92 6.73 -0.02
CA CYS A 74 -16.89 7.22 -0.92
C CYS A 74 -15.82 6.18 -1.27
N PHE A 75 -15.81 5.02 -0.61
CA PHE A 75 -14.88 3.93 -0.94
C PHE A 75 -15.51 2.94 -1.91
N TYR A 76 -14.70 2.43 -2.81
CA TYR A 76 -15.06 1.32 -3.68
C TYR A 76 -13.90 0.33 -3.78
N ILE A 77 -14.23 -0.93 -3.98
CA ILE A 77 -13.27 -2.02 -4.08
C ILE A 77 -13.32 -2.55 -5.51
N ARG A 78 -12.17 -2.49 -6.20
CA ARG A 78 -12.03 -3.03 -7.55
C ARG A 78 -12.03 -4.56 -7.53
N ASP A 79 -12.32 -5.18 -8.65
CA ASP A 79 -12.32 -6.65 -8.81
C ASP A 79 -10.95 -7.28 -8.47
N ASP A 80 -9.86 -6.53 -8.69
CA ASP A 80 -8.50 -6.93 -8.32
C ASP A 80 -8.16 -6.71 -6.83
N GLY A 81 -9.12 -6.26 -6.03
CA GLY A 81 -9.02 -6.07 -4.59
C GLY A 81 -8.35 -4.77 -4.15
N ILE A 82 -8.07 -3.85 -5.07
CA ILE A 82 -7.58 -2.52 -4.72
C ILE A 82 -8.74 -1.71 -4.13
N VAL A 83 -8.56 -1.20 -2.90
CA VAL A 83 -9.52 -0.31 -2.24
C VAL A 83 -9.19 1.12 -2.62
N LEU A 84 -10.08 1.77 -3.35
CA LEU A 84 -9.96 3.15 -3.78
C LEU A 84 -10.99 4.04 -3.08
N HIS A 85 -10.97 5.33 -3.37
CA HIS A 85 -11.91 6.30 -2.81
C HIS A 85 -12.15 7.44 -3.80
N ASP A 86 -13.36 7.96 -3.75
CA ASP A 86 -13.76 9.15 -4.48
C ASP A 86 -13.59 10.38 -3.58
N LYS A 87 -12.75 11.33 -4.02
CA LYS A 87 -12.48 12.57 -3.27
C LYS A 87 -13.62 13.56 -3.33
N ASP A 88 -14.42 13.53 -4.39
CA ASP A 88 -15.54 14.45 -4.57
C ASP A 88 -16.72 14.08 -3.67
N THR A 89 -16.91 12.79 -3.39
CA THR A 89 -17.95 12.30 -2.48
C THR A 89 -17.55 12.43 -1.00
N CYS A 90 -16.25 12.59 -0.69
CA CYS A 90 -15.76 12.58 0.69
C CYS A 90 -16.15 13.85 1.46
N ILE A 91 -16.85 13.69 2.58
CA ILE A 91 -17.27 14.78 3.49
C ILE A 91 -16.29 15.06 4.64
N ALA A 92 -15.10 14.46 4.63
CA ALA A 92 -14.05 14.67 5.64
C ALA A 92 -14.46 14.34 7.10
N CYS A 93 -15.41 13.42 7.33
CA CYS A 93 -15.93 13.09 8.67
C CYS A 93 -14.93 12.37 9.60
N GLY A 94 -13.86 11.77 9.07
CA GLY A 94 -12.80 11.13 9.84
C GLY A 94 -13.08 9.69 10.32
N TYR A 95 -14.27 9.12 10.16
CA TYR A 95 -14.60 7.77 10.66
C TYR A 95 -13.66 6.68 10.13
N CYS A 96 -13.25 6.78 8.87
CA CYS A 96 -12.32 5.84 8.25
C CYS A 96 -10.93 5.85 8.90
N LEU A 97 -10.47 6.99 9.44
CA LEU A 97 -9.21 7.07 10.19
C LEU A 97 -9.29 6.25 11.49
N TYR A 98 -10.38 6.42 12.24
CA TYR A 98 -10.57 5.69 13.50
C TYR A 98 -10.81 4.19 13.29
N ALA A 99 -11.46 3.80 12.20
CA ALA A 99 -11.71 2.40 11.88
C ALA A 99 -10.49 1.65 11.34
N CYS A 100 -9.48 2.37 10.83
CA CYS A 100 -8.31 1.73 10.22
C CYS A 100 -7.25 1.38 11.26
N PRO A 101 -6.93 0.09 11.49
CA PRO A 101 -5.92 -0.31 12.48
C PRO A 101 -4.49 0.13 12.10
N TYR A 102 -4.27 0.50 10.84
CA TYR A 102 -2.97 0.94 10.32
C TYR A 102 -2.84 2.46 10.18
N GLY A 103 -3.90 3.23 10.48
CA GLY A 103 -3.91 4.69 10.31
C GLY A 103 -3.64 5.12 8.87
N ALA A 104 -4.11 4.34 7.88
CA ALA A 104 -3.85 4.62 6.47
C ALA A 104 -4.63 5.84 5.93
N PRO A 105 -5.92 6.03 6.22
CA PRO A 105 -6.63 7.27 5.88
C PRO A 105 -6.04 8.45 6.62
N GLN A 106 -5.75 9.54 5.91
CA GLN A 106 -5.22 10.79 6.46
C GLN A 106 -5.98 11.97 5.88
N PHE A 107 -5.91 13.10 6.58
CA PHE A 107 -6.64 14.31 6.19
C PHE A 107 -5.63 15.47 6.10
N PRO A 108 -5.23 15.88 4.88
CA PRO A 108 -4.26 16.95 4.69
C PRO A 108 -4.77 18.26 5.29
N ARG A 109 -3.90 18.96 6.02
CA ARG A 109 -4.17 20.29 6.56
C ARG A 109 -3.89 21.39 5.54
N ASN A 110 -2.99 21.09 4.60
CA ASN A 110 -2.59 21.97 3.51
C ASN A 110 -3.07 21.40 2.19
N GLU A 111 -3.46 22.28 1.30
CA GLU A 111 -3.84 21.93 -0.06
C GLU A 111 -2.61 21.78 -0.95
N THR A 112 -2.63 20.76 -1.81
CA THR A 112 -1.67 20.59 -2.91
C THR A 112 -2.43 20.37 -4.21
N LYS A 113 -1.70 20.27 -5.32
CA LYS A 113 -2.29 20.03 -6.66
C LYS A 113 -3.24 18.84 -6.71
N PHE A 114 -2.94 17.76 -5.95
CA PHE A 114 -3.69 16.50 -5.98
C PHE A 114 -4.50 16.22 -4.73
N LEU A 115 -4.27 16.98 -3.65
CA LEU A 115 -4.87 16.74 -2.34
C LEU A 115 -5.60 17.99 -1.85
N PRO A 116 -6.94 18.07 -2.00
CA PRO A 116 -7.75 19.11 -1.41
C PRO A 116 -7.63 19.08 0.12
N LYS A 117 -7.60 20.27 0.73
CA LYS A 117 -7.57 20.41 2.18
C LYS A 117 -8.75 19.70 2.84
N GLY A 118 -8.46 18.91 3.87
CA GLY A 118 -9.46 18.23 4.69
C GLY A 118 -10.11 17.00 4.06
N VAL A 119 -9.96 16.77 2.75
CA VAL A 119 -10.48 15.55 2.09
C VAL A 119 -9.57 14.38 2.39
N MET A 120 -10.17 13.21 2.65
CA MET A 120 -9.41 12.00 2.99
C MET A 120 -8.47 11.59 1.86
N ASP A 121 -7.24 11.27 2.24
CA ASP A 121 -6.23 10.68 1.38
C ASP A 121 -5.64 9.40 1.96
N LYS A 122 -5.30 8.45 1.09
CA LYS A 122 -4.60 7.21 1.43
C LYS A 122 -3.91 6.63 0.20
N CYS A 123 -3.08 5.62 0.40
CA CYS A 123 -2.46 4.89 -0.71
C CYS A 123 -3.54 4.33 -1.66
N THR A 124 -3.38 4.59 -2.96
CA THR A 124 -4.22 4.09 -4.06
C THR A 124 -3.56 2.93 -4.81
N MET A 125 -2.41 2.43 -4.35
CA MET A 125 -1.55 1.47 -5.07
C MET A 125 -1.06 2.02 -6.43
N CYS A 126 -1.06 3.34 -6.60
CA CYS A 126 -0.83 4.03 -7.88
C CYS A 126 -1.77 3.52 -9.00
N ALA A 127 -3.04 3.28 -8.66
CA ALA A 127 -4.06 2.76 -9.57
C ALA A 127 -5.06 3.84 -10.05
N GLY A 128 -4.71 5.12 -9.90
CA GLY A 128 -5.61 6.22 -10.29
C GLY A 128 -6.81 6.38 -9.37
N GLY A 129 -7.86 6.96 -9.91
CA GLY A 129 -9.13 7.28 -9.25
C GLY A 129 -10.27 6.32 -9.61
N PRO A 130 -11.52 6.74 -9.32
CA PRO A 130 -12.72 5.94 -9.56
C PRO A 130 -13.03 5.73 -11.05
N GLU A 131 -12.68 6.67 -11.88
CA GLU A 131 -12.93 6.62 -13.32
C GLU A 131 -11.64 6.26 -14.05
N GLU A 132 -11.61 5.13 -14.74
CA GLU A 132 -10.47 4.73 -15.58
C GLU A 132 -10.47 5.50 -16.90
N THR A 133 -10.75 6.80 -16.85
CA THR A 133 -10.91 7.63 -18.06
C THR A 133 -9.58 8.16 -18.58
N HIS A 134 -8.50 8.02 -17.84
CA HIS A 134 -7.21 8.68 -18.11
C HIS A 134 -7.35 10.20 -18.35
N SER A 135 -8.40 10.81 -17.76
CA SER A 135 -8.66 12.23 -17.88
C SER A 135 -7.63 13.05 -17.11
N ASP A 136 -7.42 14.31 -17.55
CA ASP A 136 -6.57 15.25 -16.83
C ASP A 136 -7.07 15.48 -15.40
N ASP A 137 -8.38 15.48 -15.18
CA ASP A 137 -9.00 15.66 -13.86
C ASP A 137 -8.69 14.47 -12.93
N GLU A 138 -8.80 13.25 -13.40
CA GLU A 138 -8.40 12.05 -12.66
C GLU A 138 -6.89 12.11 -12.31
N PHE A 139 -6.07 12.48 -13.29
CA PHE A 139 -4.64 12.62 -13.06
C PHE A 139 -4.31 13.68 -12.00
N HIS A 140 -4.99 14.82 -12.03
CA HIS A 140 -4.79 15.89 -11.03
C HIS A 140 -5.24 15.48 -9.62
N LYS A 141 -6.31 14.70 -9.49
CA LYS A 141 -6.84 14.26 -8.18
C LYS A 141 -6.08 13.08 -7.58
N TYR A 142 -5.69 12.11 -8.40
CA TYR A 142 -5.21 10.80 -7.93
C TYR A 142 -3.80 10.45 -8.36
N GLY A 143 -3.23 11.17 -9.29
CA GLY A 143 -1.95 10.86 -9.93
C GLY A 143 -2.07 9.81 -11.04
N GLN A 144 -0.92 9.40 -11.57
CA GLN A 144 -0.83 8.45 -12.68
C GLN A 144 -1.37 7.06 -12.30
N ASN A 145 -2.17 6.46 -13.18
CA ASN A 145 -2.59 5.06 -13.06
C ASN A 145 -1.51 4.13 -13.63
N ARG A 146 -0.51 3.82 -12.80
CA ARG A 146 0.61 2.95 -13.18
C ARG A 146 0.21 1.49 -13.34
N ILE A 147 -0.81 1.05 -12.59
CA ILE A 147 -1.29 -0.33 -12.66
C ILE A 147 -1.92 -0.62 -14.03
N ALA A 148 -2.72 0.30 -14.57
CA ALA A 148 -3.27 0.17 -15.91
C ALA A 148 -2.19 0.15 -17.01
N GLU A 149 -1.05 0.81 -16.77
CA GLU A 149 0.12 0.77 -17.67
C GLU A 149 0.98 -0.49 -17.50
N GLY A 150 0.58 -1.45 -16.67
CA GLY A 150 1.36 -2.65 -16.36
C GLY A 150 2.62 -2.38 -15.53
N LYS A 151 2.73 -1.21 -14.91
CA LYS A 151 3.86 -0.80 -14.09
C LYS A 151 3.57 -1.03 -12.60
N VAL A 152 4.61 -1.37 -11.83
CA VAL A 152 4.49 -1.44 -10.38
C VAL A 152 4.37 -0.03 -9.78
N PRO A 153 3.75 0.12 -8.58
CA PRO A 153 3.71 1.39 -7.86
C PRO A 153 5.08 2.02 -7.66
N LEU A 154 5.14 3.34 -7.57
CA LEU A 154 6.38 4.12 -7.46
C LEU A 154 7.28 3.62 -6.31
N CYS A 155 6.69 3.35 -5.14
CA CYS A 155 7.42 2.87 -3.98
C CYS A 155 8.11 1.52 -4.21
N ALA A 156 7.51 0.60 -4.96
CA ALA A 156 8.11 -0.68 -5.31
C ALA A 156 9.16 -0.53 -6.43
N ALA A 157 8.90 0.34 -7.41
CA ALA A 157 9.84 0.64 -8.48
C ALA A 157 11.17 1.18 -7.93
N MET A 158 11.11 2.11 -6.97
CA MET A 158 12.27 2.75 -6.34
C MET A 158 12.93 1.93 -5.23
N CYS A 159 12.34 0.80 -4.84
CA CYS A 159 12.95 -0.04 -3.82
C CYS A 159 14.23 -0.71 -4.35
N SER A 160 15.39 -0.21 -3.93
CA SER A 160 16.71 -0.67 -4.41
C SER A 160 16.97 -2.13 -4.11
N THR A 161 16.62 -2.58 -2.91
CA THR A 161 16.78 -3.96 -2.47
C THR A 161 15.67 -4.90 -2.93
N LYS A 162 14.62 -4.35 -3.59
CA LYS A 162 13.39 -5.10 -3.93
C LYS A 162 12.74 -5.79 -2.73
N ALA A 163 12.83 -5.15 -1.56
CA ALA A 163 12.10 -5.56 -0.38
C ALA A 163 10.58 -5.44 -0.58
N LEU A 164 10.12 -4.37 -1.27
CA LEU A 164 8.72 -4.21 -1.63
C LEU A 164 8.39 -4.99 -2.91
N LEU A 165 7.54 -6.00 -2.77
CA LEU A 165 6.91 -6.72 -3.87
C LEU A 165 5.47 -6.25 -4.03
N VAL A 166 5.07 -5.98 -5.25
CA VAL A 166 3.70 -5.56 -5.59
C VAL A 166 3.28 -6.19 -6.89
N GLY A 167 2.06 -6.65 -6.95
CA GLY A 167 1.50 -7.25 -8.16
C GLY A 167 0.46 -8.31 -7.85
N ASP A 168 0.24 -9.18 -8.82
CA ASP A 168 -0.61 -10.35 -8.66
C ASP A 168 -0.18 -11.21 -7.46
N LYS A 169 -1.14 -11.58 -6.62
CA LYS A 169 -0.88 -12.37 -5.40
C LYS A 169 -0.06 -13.62 -5.68
N LYS A 170 -0.39 -14.38 -6.74
CA LYS A 170 0.29 -15.65 -7.04
C LYS A 170 1.75 -15.41 -7.42
N VAL A 171 2.02 -14.33 -8.15
CA VAL A 171 3.38 -13.95 -8.56
C VAL A 171 4.19 -13.48 -7.35
N VAL A 172 3.61 -12.60 -6.53
CA VAL A 172 4.26 -12.07 -5.33
C VAL A 172 4.57 -13.18 -4.34
N ASP A 173 3.61 -14.07 -4.07
CA ASP A 173 3.77 -15.19 -3.16
C ASP A 173 4.85 -16.17 -3.67
N LYS A 174 4.89 -16.45 -4.97
CA LYS A 174 5.94 -17.29 -5.57
C LYS A 174 7.33 -16.70 -5.38
N ILE A 175 7.51 -15.42 -5.74
CA ILE A 175 8.81 -14.73 -5.59
C ILE A 175 9.26 -14.77 -4.12
N TYR A 176 8.36 -14.48 -3.18
CA TYR A 176 8.70 -14.48 -1.77
C TYR A 176 9.06 -15.88 -1.27
N ASN A 177 8.29 -16.90 -1.62
CA ASN A 177 8.55 -18.29 -1.26
C ASN A 177 9.90 -18.78 -1.82
N ASP A 178 10.25 -18.43 -3.05
CA ASP A 178 11.54 -18.76 -3.64
C ASP A 178 12.70 -18.08 -2.88
N ARG A 179 12.53 -16.84 -2.44
CA ARG A 179 13.50 -16.14 -1.57
C ARG A 179 13.68 -16.82 -0.21
N VAL A 180 12.58 -17.22 0.42
CA VAL A 180 12.60 -17.93 1.72
C VAL A 180 13.38 -19.23 1.59
N LYS A 181 13.14 -20.02 0.52
CA LYS A 181 13.89 -21.25 0.25
C LYS A 181 15.39 -21.02 0.06
N LEU A 182 15.75 -19.98 -0.71
CA LEU A 182 17.16 -19.62 -0.96
C LEU A 182 17.90 -19.18 0.31
N ARG A 183 17.21 -18.64 1.30
CA ARG A 183 17.79 -18.25 2.60
C ARG A 183 18.04 -19.46 3.51
N GLY A 184 17.64 -20.67 3.10
CA GLY A 184 17.81 -21.88 3.89
C GLY A 184 16.91 -21.94 5.12
N TYR A 185 15.86 -21.09 5.22
CA TYR A 185 14.82 -21.31 6.21
C TYR A 185 14.20 -22.67 5.94
N ASN A 186 14.49 -23.61 6.83
CA ASN A 186 13.95 -24.95 6.73
C ASN A 186 12.45 -24.89 7.02
N THR A 187 11.67 -24.97 5.98
CA THR A 187 10.21 -24.96 6.07
C THR A 187 9.67 -26.11 6.93
N GLY A 188 10.44 -27.18 7.13
CA GLY A 188 10.11 -28.29 8.01
C GLY A 188 10.26 -27.96 9.51
N SER A 189 11.04 -26.93 9.89
CA SER A 189 11.18 -26.49 11.30
C SER A 189 10.25 -25.34 11.65
N LEU A 190 9.70 -24.62 10.66
CA LEU A 190 8.79 -23.49 10.83
C LEU A 190 7.35 -23.83 10.41
N GLY A 191 7.06 -25.10 10.14
CA GLY A 191 5.84 -25.53 9.51
C GLY A 191 5.93 -25.55 7.98
N THR A 192 4.84 -25.97 7.32
CA THR A 192 4.73 -25.89 5.86
C THR A 192 4.62 -24.43 5.42
N LEU A 193 4.91 -24.13 4.15
CA LEU A 193 4.72 -22.78 3.60
C LEU A 193 3.28 -22.27 3.78
N ASP A 194 2.33 -23.16 3.90
CA ASP A 194 0.91 -22.85 4.16
C ASP A 194 0.67 -22.44 5.62
N GLU A 195 1.51 -22.88 6.54
CA GLU A 195 1.47 -22.56 7.98
C GLU A 195 2.38 -21.38 8.35
N TYR A 196 3.20 -20.89 7.42
CA TYR A 196 4.05 -19.73 7.66
C TYR A 196 3.19 -18.50 7.95
N PRO A 197 3.44 -17.75 9.05
CA PRO A 197 2.62 -16.59 9.43
C PRO A 197 2.46 -15.54 8.32
N GLY A 198 3.40 -15.46 7.38
CA GLY A 198 3.34 -14.63 6.17
C GLY A 198 2.31 -15.07 5.13
N ASN A 199 1.77 -16.29 5.22
CA ASN A 199 0.69 -16.78 4.35
C ASN A 199 -0.70 -16.50 4.91
N SER A 200 -0.81 -16.00 6.15
CA SER A 200 -2.07 -15.64 6.80
C SER A 200 -2.68 -14.33 6.30
N TRP A 201 -2.21 -13.79 5.19
CA TRP A 201 -2.83 -12.67 4.48
C TRP A 201 -4.00 -13.17 3.63
N LYS A 202 -5.00 -13.78 4.28
CA LYS A 202 -6.29 -14.07 3.65
C LYS A 202 -7.14 -12.83 3.62
#